data_e4c52497868effa32f65953a3dca1553
#
_entry.id   e4c52497868effa32f65953a3dca1553
#
_cell.length_a   1.000
_cell.length_b   1.000
_cell.length_c   1.000
_cell.angle_alpha   90.00
_cell.angle_beta   90.00
_cell.angle_gamma   90.00
#
_symmetry.space_group_name_H-M   'P 1'
#
loop_
_entity.id
_entity.type
_entity.pdbx_description
1 polymer ?
#
loop_
_entity_poly.entity_id
_entity_poly.type
_entity_poly.pdbx_seq_one_letter_code
_entity_poly.pdbx_strand_id
1 'polypeptide(L)'
;MIPAAEQSWAALMRQEARGRMAHLLPPGTILCLPTTPFPAPLAGQPLSVIDPLRDRITCLCAQGGLAGHPQVNIPGATVDGLPVGLSIIGPRGSDASLVAVAQALEAQAG
;
A
#
# COMPACT_ATOMS: atom_id res chain seq x y z
N MET A 1 17.19 -11.43 -17.27
CA MET A 1 17.62 -11.78 -15.88
C MET A 1 18.23 -10.55 -15.21
N ILE A 2 17.88 -10.27 -13.97
CA ILE A 2 18.41 -9.13 -13.23
C ILE A 2 19.84 -9.45 -12.77
N PRO A 3 20.83 -8.57 -13.06
CA PRO A 3 22.21 -8.78 -12.61
C PRO A 3 22.33 -8.91 -11.09
N ALA A 4 23.30 -9.71 -10.63
CA ALA A 4 23.52 -9.95 -9.22
C ALA A 4 23.79 -8.67 -8.41
N ALA A 5 24.50 -7.71 -9.00
CA ALA A 5 24.78 -6.43 -8.36
C ALA A 5 23.49 -5.63 -8.10
N GLU A 6 22.55 -5.64 -9.03
CA GLU A 6 21.26 -4.98 -8.86
C GLU A 6 20.40 -5.70 -7.83
N GLN A 7 20.46 -7.04 -7.79
CA GLN A 7 19.74 -7.81 -6.77
C GLN A 7 20.25 -7.48 -5.36
N SER A 8 21.57 -7.38 -5.20
CA SER A 8 22.19 -7.02 -3.92
C SER A 8 21.81 -5.62 -3.48
N TRP A 9 21.82 -4.67 -4.39
CA TRP A 9 21.39 -3.30 -4.12
C TRP A 9 19.93 -3.23 -3.71
N ALA A 10 19.06 -3.95 -4.44
CA ALA A 10 17.63 -4.01 -4.13
C ALA A 10 17.37 -4.62 -2.74
N ALA A 11 18.13 -5.68 -2.38
CA ALA A 11 18.02 -6.29 -1.07
C ALA A 11 18.41 -5.32 0.06
N LEU A 12 19.47 -4.52 -0.15
CA LEU A 12 19.88 -3.49 0.80
C LEU A 12 18.82 -2.39 0.94
N MET A 13 18.24 -1.94 -0.18
CA MET A 13 17.17 -0.95 -0.17
C MET A 13 15.93 -1.47 0.55
N ARG A 14 15.61 -2.75 0.38
CA ARG A 14 14.51 -3.39 1.10
C ARG A 14 14.77 -3.39 2.60
N GLN A 15 15.97 -3.74 3.04
CA GLN A 15 16.33 -3.72 4.46
C GLN A 15 16.24 -2.32 5.05
N GLU A 16 16.67 -1.32 4.32
CA GLU A 16 16.54 0.07 4.75
C GLU A 16 15.07 0.49 4.88
N ALA A 17 14.24 0.13 3.89
CA ALA A 17 12.81 0.40 3.94
C ALA A 17 12.14 -0.29 5.13
N ARG A 18 12.51 -1.54 5.42
CA ARG A 18 12.00 -2.27 6.59
C ARG A 18 12.35 -1.55 7.91
N GLY A 19 13.58 -1.07 8.03
CA GLY A 19 14.01 -0.32 9.21
C GLY A 19 13.23 0.99 9.37
N ARG A 20 13.04 1.72 8.30
CA ARG A 20 12.28 2.98 8.32
C ARG A 20 10.82 2.75 8.67
N MET A 21 10.20 1.73 8.08
CA MET A 21 8.80 1.39 8.38
C MET A 21 8.63 0.94 9.83
N ALA A 22 9.56 0.14 10.36
CA ALA A 22 9.53 -0.27 11.76
C ALA A 22 9.62 0.94 12.70
N HIS A 23 10.42 1.94 12.36
CA HIS A 23 10.54 3.17 13.14
C HIS A 23 9.26 4.01 13.09
N LEU A 24 8.63 4.10 11.92
CA LEU A 24 7.39 4.87 11.73
C LEU A 24 6.17 4.20 12.36
N LEU A 25 6.21 2.88 12.53
CA LEU A 25 5.08 2.07 12.99
C LEU A 25 5.39 1.31 14.29
N PRO A 26 5.66 2.02 15.40
CA PRO A 26 5.74 1.37 16.71
C PRO A 26 4.37 0.84 17.12
N PRO A 27 4.28 -0.04 18.14
CA PRO A 27 3.00 -0.55 18.63
C PRO A 27 2.00 0.59 18.91
N GLY A 28 0.75 0.40 18.47
CA GLY A 28 -0.30 1.39 18.65
C GLY A 28 -0.40 2.45 17.55
N THR A 29 0.46 2.39 16.55
CA THR A 29 0.49 3.35 15.44
C THR A 29 -0.07 2.73 14.17
N ILE A 30 -0.86 3.49 13.42
CA ILE A 30 -1.40 3.09 12.11
C ILE A 30 -1.09 4.19 11.10
N LEU A 31 -0.60 3.79 9.93
CA LEU A 31 -0.40 4.69 8.81
C LEU A 31 -1.61 4.60 7.89
N CYS A 32 -2.25 5.73 7.60
CA CYS A 32 -3.37 5.82 6.67
C CYS A 32 -2.93 6.50 5.39
N LEU A 33 -3.31 5.93 4.25
CA LEU A 33 -2.98 6.50 2.93
C LEU A 33 -4.00 6.02 1.90
N PRO A 34 -4.15 6.75 0.77
CA PRO A 34 -4.95 6.23 -0.33
C PRO A 34 -4.34 4.94 -0.85
N THR A 35 -5.17 3.95 -1.21
CA THR A 35 -4.67 2.69 -1.75
C THR A 35 -4.02 2.87 -3.11
N THR A 36 -4.62 3.69 -3.95
CA THR A 36 -4.10 4.03 -5.28
C THR A 36 -4.08 5.54 -5.47
N PRO A 37 -3.17 6.08 -6.30
CA PRO A 37 -3.06 7.54 -6.51
C PRO A 37 -4.17 8.13 -7.37
N PHE A 38 -4.99 7.30 -8.01
CA PHE A 38 -6.08 7.72 -8.92
C PHE A 38 -7.12 6.61 -9.02
N PRO A 39 -8.34 6.91 -9.50
CA PRO A 39 -9.34 5.88 -9.82
C PRO A 39 -8.86 4.96 -10.94
N ALA A 40 -9.55 3.82 -11.13
CA ALA A 40 -9.18 2.86 -12.16
C ALA A 40 -9.09 3.52 -13.54
N PRO A 41 -8.01 3.28 -14.31
CA PRO A 41 -7.90 3.79 -15.66
C PRO A 41 -8.88 3.10 -16.60
N LEU A 42 -9.12 3.71 -17.76
CA LEU A 42 -9.96 3.12 -18.78
C LEU A 42 -9.39 1.79 -19.27
N ALA A 43 -10.26 0.83 -19.54
CA ALA A 43 -9.86 -0.47 -20.06
C ALA A 43 -9.37 -0.35 -21.51
N GLY A 44 -8.51 -1.29 -21.92
CA GLY A 44 -8.08 -1.41 -23.31
C GLY A 44 -7.02 -0.41 -23.75
N GLN A 45 -6.41 0.31 -22.82
CA GLN A 45 -5.35 1.26 -23.16
C GLN A 45 -4.02 0.54 -23.47
N PRO A 46 -3.17 1.13 -24.35
CA PRO A 46 -1.88 0.53 -24.68
C PRO A 46 -0.93 0.53 -23.46
N LEU A 47 0.04 -0.38 -23.45
CA LEU A 47 1.01 -0.51 -22.35
C LEU A 47 1.80 0.78 -22.11
N SER A 48 2.06 1.55 -23.16
CA SER A 48 2.76 2.84 -23.01
C SER A 48 2.03 3.83 -22.11
N VAL A 49 0.71 3.69 -21.98
CA VAL A 49 -0.13 4.50 -21.08
C VAL A 49 -0.22 3.82 -19.70
N ILE A 50 -0.40 2.50 -19.67
CA ILE A 50 -0.64 1.74 -18.45
C ILE A 50 0.62 1.61 -17.59
N ASP A 51 1.80 1.39 -18.19
CA ASP A 51 3.02 1.12 -17.42
C ASP A 51 3.41 2.27 -16.48
N PRO A 52 3.40 3.56 -16.92
CA PRO A 52 3.65 4.66 -15.98
C PRO A 52 2.63 4.73 -14.84
N LEU A 53 1.37 4.36 -15.08
CA LEU A 53 0.33 4.32 -14.06
C LEU A 53 0.60 3.21 -13.05
N ARG A 54 1.06 2.04 -13.52
CA ARG A 54 1.47 0.94 -12.64
C ARG A 54 2.58 1.34 -11.70
N ASP A 55 3.58 2.06 -12.21
CA ASP A 55 4.71 2.51 -11.39
C ASP A 55 4.22 3.41 -10.25
N ARG A 56 3.29 4.31 -10.54
CA ARG A 56 2.70 5.19 -9.54
C ARG A 56 1.90 4.42 -8.50
N ILE A 57 1.14 3.42 -8.90
CA ILE A 57 0.40 2.54 -8.00
C ILE A 57 1.38 1.79 -7.09
N THR A 58 2.42 1.20 -7.66
CA THR A 58 3.42 0.44 -6.90
C THR A 58 4.13 1.31 -5.88
N CYS A 59 4.51 2.52 -6.23
CA CYS A 59 5.15 3.44 -5.29
C CYS A 59 4.27 3.76 -4.08
N LEU A 60 2.97 3.80 -4.25
CA LEU A 60 2.05 4.12 -3.17
C LEU A 60 1.64 2.87 -2.37
N CYS A 61 1.32 1.75 -3.02
CA CYS A 61 0.65 0.63 -2.37
C CYS A 61 1.56 -0.54 -1.99
N ALA A 62 2.82 -0.55 -2.41
CA ALA A 62 3.71 -1.70 -2.15
C ALA A 62 4.40 -1.67 -0.78
N GLN A 63 4.23 -0.63 0.00
CA GLN A 63 4.99 -0.39 1.23
C GLN A 63 4.81 -1.48 2.27
N GLY A 64 3.57 -1.91 2.52
CA GLY A 64 3.30 -2.97 3.49
C GLY A 64 3.94 -4.29 3.09
N GLY A 65 3.74 -4.72 1.85
CA GLY A 65 4.31 -5.97 1.32
C GLY A 65 5.83 -5.95 1.27
N LEU A 66 6.42 -4.82 0.89
CA LEU A 66 7.88 -4.67 0.82
C LEU A 66 8.53 -4.79 2.19
N ALA A 67 7.94 -4.19 3.21
CA ALA A 67 8.51 -4.12 4.55
C ALA A 67 7.98 -5.21 5.50
N GLY A 68 7.02 -6.01 5.07
CA GLY A 68 6.47 -7.11 5.88
C GLY A 68 5.47 -6.66 6.94
N HIS A 69 4.76 -5.56 6.70
CA HIS A 69 3.71 -5.05 7.58
C HIS A 69 2.33 -5.46 7.06
N PRO A 70 1.36 -5.69 7.95
CA PRO A 70 -0.02 -5.92 7.52
C PRO A 70 -0.61 -4.64 6.94
N GLN A 71 -1.39 -4.79 5.88
CA GLN A 71 -2.06 -3.69 5.20
C GLN A 71 -3.46 -4.11 4.81
N VAL A 72 -4.44 -3.27 5.08
CA VAL A 72 -5.85 -3.52 4.73
C VAL A 72 -6.35 -2.36 3.87
N ASN A 73 -7.04 -2.69 2.80
CA ASN A 73 -7.77 -1.72 1.99
C ASN A 73 -9.23 -1.67 2.44
N ILE A 74 -9.72 -0.47 2.69
CA ILE A 74 -11.10 -0.23 3.09
C ILE A 74 -11.79 0.48 1.93
N PRO A 75 -12.79 -0.15 1.28
CA PRO A 75 -13.58 0.51 0.23
C PRO A 75 -14.59 1.48 0.85
N GLY A 76 -15.20 2.31 0.02
CA GLY A 76 -16.31 3.18 0.46
C GLY A 76 -16.16 4.64 0.07
N ALA A 77 -14.99 5.05 -0.42
CA ALA A 77 -14.80 6.40 -0.95
C ALA A 77 -14.97 6.42 -2.47
N THR A 78 -15.27 7.60 -3.03
CA THR A 78 -15.35 7.80 -4.46
C THR A 78 -14.64 9.07 -4.88
N VAL A 79 -14.11 9.06 -6.10
CA VAL A 79 -13.56 10.25 -6.77
C VAL A 79 -14.17 10.29 -8.16
N ASP A 80 -14.86 11.39 -8.48
CA ASP A 80 -15.58 11.57 -9.73
C ASP A 80 -16.54 10.40 -10.02
N GLY A 81 -17.21 9.89 -8.98
CA GLY A 81 -18.13 8.76 -9.08
C GLY A 81 -17.48 7.40 -9.19
N LEU A 82 -16.16 7.31 -9.23
CA LEU A 82 -15.41 6.05 -9.31
C LEU A 82 -14.92 5.61 -7.93
N PRO A 83 -14.97 4.31 -7.62
CA PRO A 83 -14.55 3.83 -6.30
C PRO A 83 -13.04 3.95 -6.11
N VAL A 84 -12.64 4.37 -4.91
CA VAL A 84 -11.25 4.39 -4.46
C VAL A 84 -11.21 3.82 -3.05
N GLY A 85 -10.04 3.36 -2.61
CA GLY A 85 -9.85 2.75 -1.30
C GLY A 85 -8.96 3.57 -0.39
N LEU A 86 -9.17 3.37 0.92
CA LEU A 86 -8.28 3.83 1.97
C LEU A 86 -7.48 2.63 2.47
N SER A 87 -6.16 2.75 2.51
CA SER A 87 -5.29 1.74 3.12
C SER A 87 -4.91 2.13 4.53
N ILE A 88 -4.86 1.12 5.40
CA ILE A 88 -4.24 1.24 6.71
C ILE A 88 -3.13 0.21 6.83
N ILE A 89 -1.99 0.64 7.35
CA ILE A 89 -0.81 -0.21 7.57
C ILE A 89 -0.49 -0.18 9.06
N GLY A 90 -0.30 -1.35 9.65
CA GLY A 90 0.02 -1.46 11.07
C GLY A 90 1.39 -2.05 11.35
N PRO A 91 1.82 -2.07 12.62
CA PRO A 91 3.05 -2.74 13.02
C PRO A 91 3.01 -4.24 12.67
N ARG A 92 4.18 -4.85 12.55
CA ARG A 92 4.26 -6.30 12.35
C ARG A 92 3.55 -7.04 13.47
N GLY A 93 2.82 -8.07 13.12
CA GLY A 93 2.07 -8.88 14.08
C GLY A 93 0.74 -8.28 14.52
N SER A 94 0.36 -7.11 14.00
CA SER A 94 -0.89 -6.44 14.36
C SER A 94 -2.08 -6.80 13.47
N ASP A 95 -2.01 -7.92 12.75
CA ASP A 95 -3.02 -8.33 11.78
C ASP A 95 -4.44 -8.30 12.34
N ALA A 96 -4.67 -8.95 13.47
CA ALA A 96 -6.00 -9.01 14.10
C ALA A 96 -6.49 -7.63 14.53
N SER A 97 -5.61 -6.83 15.15
CA SER A 97 -5.94 -5.46 15.56
C SER A 97 -6.26 -4.56 14.37
N LEU A 98 -5.50 -4.71 13.29
CA LEU A 98 -5.68 -3.93 12.09
C LEU A 98 -7.03 -4.24 11.41
N VAL A 99 -7.39 -5.51 11.33
CA VAL A 99 -8.69 -5.93 10.82
C VAL A 99 -9.83 -5.37 11.67
N ALA A 100 -9.68 -5.39 12.98
CA ALA A 100 -10.68 -4.81 13.89
C ALA A 100 -10.87 -3.31 13.68
N VAL A 101 -9.77 -2.57 13.46
CA VAL A 101 -9.82 -1.14 13.13
C VAL A 101 -10.53 -0.93 11.80
N ALA A 102 -10.18 -1.73 10.79
CA ALA A 102 -10.81 -1.65 9.47
C ALA A 102 -12.32 -1.87 9.54
N GLN A 103 -12.75 -2.85 10.29
CA GLN A 103 -14.18 -3.13 10.51
C GLN A 103 -14.88 -1.96 11.19
N ALA A 104 -14.27 -1.37 12.20
CA ALA A 104 -14.83 -0.22 12.90
C ALA A 104 -14.96 1.00 11.97
N LEU A 105 -13.97 1.27 11.15
CA LEU A 105 -14.02 2.37 10.18
C LEU A 105 -15.07 2.13 9.10
N GLU A 106 -15.18 0.92 8.59
CA GLU A 106 -16.20 0.55 7.61
C GLU A 106 -17.60 0.71 8.16
N ALA A 107 -17.84 0.30 9.40
CA ALA A 107 -19.14 0.44 10.06
C ALA A 107 -19.56 1.90 10.23
N GLN A 108 -18.62 2.81 10.46
CA GLN A 108 -18.90 4.24 10.59
C GLN A 108 -19.13 4.91 9.23
N ALA A 109 -18.47 4.43 8.18
CA ALA A 109 -18.60 4.99 6.83
C ALA A 109 -19.89 4.53 6.12
N GLY A 110 -20.40 3.38 6.54
CA GLY A 110 -21.63 2.81 5.98
C GLY A 110 -22.84 3.38 6.67
#